data_078e121659d6c895da2f374ca9d7042a
#
_entry.id   078e121659d6c895da2f374ca9d7042a
#
_cell.length_a   1.000
_cell.length_b   1.000
_cell.length_c   1.000
_cell.angle_alpha   90.00
_cell.angle_beta   90.00
_cell.angle_gamma   90.00
#
_symmetry.space_group_name_H-M   'P 1'
#
loop_
_entity.id
_entity.type
_entity.pdbx_description
1 polymer ?
#
loop_
_entity_poly.entity_id
_entity_poly.type
_entity_poly.pdbx_seq_one_letter_code
_entity_poly.pdbx_strand_id
1 'polypeptide(L)' 'MDAKETGRFICLLRKEKGLTQSALAEMLNVSNRTVSKWETGVSHN' A
#
# COMPACT_ATOMS: atom_id res chain seq x y z
N MET A 1 -0.69 13.82 7.62
CA MET A 1 -1.57 12.94 6.86
C MET A 1 -1.83 11.66 7.64
N ASP A 2 -3.05 11.24 7.63
CA ASP A 2 -3.50 10.07 8.37
C ASP A 2 -3.04 8.79 7.67
N ALA A 3 -2.66 7.79 8.46
CA ALA A 3 -2.22 6.51 7.90
C ALA A 3 -3.33 5.86 7.09
N LYS A 4 -4.57 6.03 7.51
CA LYS A 4 -5.70 5.48 6.78
C LYS A 4 -5.85 6.12 5.41
N GLU A 5 -5.69 7.43 5.35
CA GLU A 5 -5.81 8.14 4.09
C GLU A 5 -4.66 7.79 3.16
N THR A 6 -3.47 7.69 3.71
CA THR A 6 -2.31 7.30 2.93
C THR A 6 -2.49 5.90 2.35
N GLY A 7 -2.97 4.97 3.18
CA GLY A 7 -3.19 3.61 2.73
C GLY A 7 -4.24 3.54 1.65
N ARG A 8 -5.32 4.30 1.80
CA ARG A 8 -6.38 4.33 0.81
C ARG A 8 -5.87 4.89 -0.52
N PHE A 9 -5.06 5.93 -0.44
CA PHE A 9 -4.48 6.54 -1.63
C PHE A 9 -3.59 5.54 -2.36
N ILE A 10 -2.76 4.85 -1.62
CA ILE A 10 -1.86 3.84 -2.19
C ILE A 10 -2.66 2.73 -2.86
N CYS A 11 -3.72 2.29 -2.21
CA CYS A 11 -4.55 1.23 -2.75
C CYS A 11 -5.21 1.66 -4.07
N LEU A 12 -5.75 2.87 -4.09
CA LEU A 12 -6.40 3.39 -5.29
C LEU A 12 -5.41 3.53 -6.43
N LEU A 13 -4.24 4.07 -6.11
CA LEU A 13 -3.20 4.28 -7.11
C LEU A 13 -2.76 2.95 -7.71
N ARG A 14 -2.59 1.96 -6.84
CA ARG A 14 -2.19 0.62 -7.27
C ARG A 14 -3.21 0.02 -8.22
N LYS A 15 -4.47 0.11 -7.84
CA LYS A 15 -5.55 -0.47 -8.65
C LYS A 15 -5.69 0.26 -9.97
N GLU A 16 -5.49 1.54 -9.95
CA GLU A 16 -5.58 2.34 -11.16
C GLU A 16 -4.53 1.92 -12.18
N LYS A 17 -3.38 1.50 -11.69
CA LYS A 17 -2.29 1.05 -12.54
C LYS A 17 -2.36 -0.44 -12.84
N GLY A 18 -3.35 -1.12 -12.29
CA GLY A 18 -3.52 -2.55 -12.51
C GLY A 18 -2.44 -3.39 -11.85
N LEU A 19 -1.91 -2.92 -10.73
CA LEU A 19 -0.84 -3.61 -10.04
C LEU A 19 -1.37 -4.43 -8.86
N THR A 20 -0.72 -5.56 -8.61
CA THR A 20 -0.97 -6.31 -7.39
C THR A 20 -0.16 -5.69 -6.27
N GLN A 21 -0.47 -6.09 -5.02
CA GLN A 21 0.33 -5.63 -3.89
C GLN A 21 1.79 -6.05 -4.04
N SER A 22 2.00 -7.27 -4.53
CA SER A 22 3.36 -7.76 -4.73
C SER A 22 4.10 -6.95 -5.79
N ALA A 23 3.43 -6.60 -6.86
CA ALA A 23 4.04 -5.82 -7.92
C ALA A 23 4.44 -4.44 -7.42
N LEU A 24 3.54 -3.81 -6.65
CA LEU A 24 3.85 -2.50 -6.10
C LEU A 24 5.00 -2.59 -5.11
N ALA A 25 4.99 -3.62 -4.28
CA ALA A 25 6.05 -3.80 -3.30
C ALA A 25 7.41 -3.91 -3.97
N GLU A 26 7.46 -4.64 -5.08
CA GLU A 26 8.70 -4.78 -5.84
C GLU A 26 9.18 -3.45 -6.37
N MET A 27 8.25 -2.66 -6.89
CA MET A 27 8.59 -1.35 -7.44
C MET A 27 9.16 -0.42 -6.37
N LEU A 28 8.63 -0.53 -5.16
CA LEU A 28 9.06 0.32 -4.06
C LEU A 28 10.19 -0.29 -3.24
N ASN A 29 10.59 -1.50 -3.61
CA ASN A 29 11.66 -2.21 -2.91
C ASN A 29 11.33 -2.43 -1.44
N VAL A 30 10.08 -2.80 -1.18
CA VAL A 30 9.62 -3.12 0.16
C VAL A 30 8.93 -4.48 0.10
N SER A 31 8.58 -5.02 1.26
CA SER A 31 7.93 -6.31 1.29
C SER A 31 6.45 -6.17 0.96
N ASN A 32 5.88 -7.26 0.47
CA ASN A 32 4.46 -7.35 0.20
C ASN A 32 3.65 -7.03 1.47
N ARG A 33 4.15 -7.50 2.60
CA ARG A 33 3.50 -7.27 3.88
C ARG A 33 3.45 -5.79 4.22
N THR A 34 4.48 -5.06 3.86
CA THR A 34 4.53 -3.62 4.11
C THR A 34 3.43 -2.90 3.34
N VAL A 35 3.26 -3.24 2.07
CA VAL A 35 2.21 -2.63 1.26
C VAL A 35 0.84 -2.97 1.84
N SER A 36 0.65 -4.21 2.22
CA SER A 36 -0.61 -4.64 2.81
C SER A 36 -0.92 -3.85 4.08
N LYS A 37 0.10 -3.64 4.89
CA LYS A 37 -0.06 -2.90 6.13
C LYS A 37 -0.48 -1.45 5.84
N TRP A 38 0.13 -0.85 4.84
CA TRP A 38 -0.22 0.51 4.47
C TRP A 38 -1.67 0.60 4.01
N GLU A 39 -2.09 -0.35 3.18
CA GLU A 39 -3.43 -0.29 2.60
C GLU A 39 -4.53 -0.53 3.63
N THR A 40 -4.24 -1.25 4.67
CA THR A 40 -5.22 -1.48 5.73
C THR A 40 -5.24 -0.34 6.75
N GLY A 41 -4.24 0.52 6.72
CA GLY A 41 -4.16 1.62 7.66
C GLY A 41 -3.76 1.19 9.06
N VAL A 42 -3.29 -0.02 9.23
CA VAL A 42 -2.88 -0.55 10.52
C VAL A 42 -1.44 -0.18 10.73
N SER A 43 -1.24 0.87 11.34
CA SER A 43 0.11 1.24 11.68
C SER A 43 0.24 1.22 13.15
N HIS A 44 -0.06 1.01 13.71
CA HIS A 44 0.15 1.08 14.84
C HIS A 44 0.27 0.63 15.69
N ASN A 45 0.39 0.71 15.97
CA ASN A 45 0.53 0.51 16.91
C ASN A 45 0.28 0.11 17.43
#